data_ca4c106b67607c7d5bb0c80de050c202
#
_entry.id   ca4c106b67607c7d5bb0c80de050c202
#
_cell.length_a   1.000
_cell.length_b   1.000
_cell.length_c   1.000
_cell.angle_alpha   90.00
_cell.angle_beta   90.00
_cell.angle_gamma   90.00
#
_symmetry.space_group_name_H-M   'P 1'
#
loop_
_entity.id
_entity.type
_entity.pdbx_description
1 polymer ?
#
loop_
_entity_poly.entity_id
_entity_poly.type
_entity_poly.pdbx_seq_one_letter_code
_entity_poly.pdbx_strand_id
1 'polypeptide(L)'
;MTENEPSLVDSGEFTVRRTITIAASIEKVWAAITEATHVARWFGRSAVLDTVTVGSVGIFSFDGHGDFPVRIEECDPPRTIASRWGDGDPHAVDPLDPDRSTVFRFVLDVVDGGTQFRVVESGFGGLSDPAASMESHRGGWDAELDELVAYLNGGS
;
A
#
# COMPACT_ATOMS: atom_id res chain seq x y z
N MET A 1 -4.97 -15.93 20.31
CA MET A 1 -5.08 -15.14 19.09
C MET A 1 -3.91 -14.16 19.00
N THR A 2 -3.26 -14.14 17.87
CA THR A 2 -2.13 -13.26 17.68
C THR A 2 -2.61 -11.95 17.04
N GLU A 3 -2.34 -10.84 17.70
CA GLU A 3 -2.61 -9.54 17.12
C GLU A 3 -1.43 -9.14 16.24
N ASN A 4 -1.75 -8.49 15.11
CA ASN A 4 -0.72 -7.93 14.26
C ASN A 4 -0.15 -6.66 14.89
N GLU A 5 1.16 -6.52 14.82
CA GLU A 5 1.82 -5.34 15.36
C GLU A 5 1.53 -4.10 14.51
N PRO A 6 1.60 -2.89 15.11
CA PRO A 6 1.38 -1.66 14.36
C PRO A 6 2.55 -1.35 13.42
N SER A 7 2.31 -0.40 12.53
CA SER A 7 3.34 0.12 11.64
C SER A 7 4.47 0.80 12.42
N LEU A 8 5.66 0.72 11.85
CA LEU A 8 6.88 1.29 12.43
C LEU A 8 7.47 2.33 11.48
N VAL A 9 7.95 3.44 12.05
CA VAL A 9 8.68 4.47 11.32
C VAL A 9 10.18 4.28 11.56
N ASP A 10 10.97 4.28 10.48
CA ASP A 10 12.42 4.33 10.56
C ASP A 10 12.89 5.68 10.03
N SER A 11 13.20 6.60 10.94
CA SER A 11 13.59 7.96 10.58
C SER A 11 14.96 8.01 9.89
N GLY A 12 15.85 7.07 10.19
CA GLY A 12 17.16 7.02 9.56
C GLY A 12 17.11 6.59 8.10
N GLU A 13 16.19 5.71 7.78
CA GLU A 13 16.01 5.20 6.41
C GLU A 13 14.87 5.88 5.67
N PHE A 14 14.12 6.75 6.31
CA PHE A 14 12.92 7.40 5.75
C PHE A 14 11.93 6.38 5.21
N THR A 15 11.58 5.37 6.05
CA THR A 15 10.64 4.31 5.68
C THR A 15 9.55 4.14 6.73
N VAL A 16 8.40 3.64 6.25
CA VAL A 16 7.31 3.14 7.10
C VAL A 16 7.07 1.70 6.71
N ARG A 17 6.95 0.81 7.67
CA ARG A 17 6.76 -0.62 7.41
C ARG A 17 5.81 -1.25 8.40
N ARG A 18 5.14 -2.31 7.93
CA ARG A 18 4.31 -3.16 8.79
C ARG A 18 4.32 -4.58 8.24
N THR A 19 4.38 -5.55 9.15
CA THR A 19 4.25 -6.97 8.80
C THR A 19 3.04 -7.54 9.51
N ILE A 20 2.15 -8.19 8.78
CA ILE A 20 0.94 -8.82 9.33
C ILE A 20 0.82 -10.25 8.81
N THR A 21 0.00 -11.04 9.49
CA THR A 21 -0.38 -12.38 9.05
C THR A 21 -1.88 -12.38 8.73
N ILE A 22 -2.24 -12.91 7.58
CA ILE A 22 -3.62 -12.96 7.11
C ILE A 22 -4.01 -14.42 6.95
N ALA A 23 -5.15 -14.82 7.52
CA ALA A 23 -5.66 -16.19 7.43
C ALA A 23 -6.36 -16.42 6.08
N ALA A 24 -5.63 -16.27 5.01
CA ALA A 24 -6.10 -16.46 3.64
C ALA A 24 -4.95 -16.93 2.77
N SER A 25 -5.26 -17.62 1.68
CA SER A 25 -4.25 -18.11 0.74
C SER A 25 -3.53 -16.94 0.06
N ILE A 26 -2.31 -17.18 -0.41
CA ILE A 26 -1.53 -16.16 -1.11
C ILE A 26 -2.25 -15.67 -2.37
N GLU A 27 -2.98 -16.54 -3.05
CA GLU A 27 -3.76 -16.18 -4.23
C GLU A 27 -4.90 -15.24 -3.89
N LYS A 28 -5.58 -15.47 -2.76
CA LYS A 28 -6.64 -14.57 -2.29
C LYS A 28 -6.09 -13.20 -1.89
N VAL A 29 -4.97 -13.20 -1.19
CA VAL A 29 -4.32 -11.93 -0.79
C VAL A 29 -3.86 -11.18 -2.03
N TRP A 30 -3.23 -11.88 -2.98
CA TRP A 30 -2.78 -11.26 -4.22
C TRP A 30 -3.94 -10.60 -4.98
N ALA A 31 -5.06 -11.31 -5.13
CA ALA A 31 -6.25 -10.75 -5.78
C ALA A 31 -6.76 -9.50 -5.05
N ALA A 32 -6.75 -9.54 -3.71
CA ALA A 32 -7.23 -8.41 -2.90
C ALA A 32 -6.39 -7.15 -3.07
N ILE A 33 -5.10 -7.28 -3.38
CA ILE A 33 -4.20 -6.13 -3.50
C ILE A 33 -3.93 -5.71 -4.94
N THR A 34 -4.42 -6.46 -5.93
CA THR A 34 -4.15 -6.16 -7.34
C THR A 34 -5.40 -5.94 -8.18
N GLU A 35 -6.53 -6.53 -7.81
CA GLU A 35 -7.76 -6.35 -8.58
C GLU A 35 -8.51 -5.12 -8.07
N ALA A 36 -8.76 -4.16 -8.94
CA ALA A 36 -9.33 -2.86 -8.57
C ALA A 36 -10.64 -2.99 -7.78
N THR A 37 -11.49 -3.95 -8.13
CA THR A 37 -12.74 -4.19 -7.41
C THR A 37 -12.52 -4.63 -5.97
N HIS A 38 -11.46 -5.41 -5.72
CA HIS A 38 -11.08 -5.80 -4.36
C HIS A 38 -10.37 -4.66 -3.64
N VAL A 39 -9.44 -3.97 -4.30
CA VAL A 39 -8.69 -2.87 -3.70
C VAL A 39 -9.63 -1.81 -3.15
N ALA A 40 -10.67 -1.47 -3.91
CA ALA A 40 -11.66 -0.48 -3.50
C ALA A 40 -12.47 -0.89 -2.27
N ARG A 41 -12.42 -2.14 -1.85
CA ARG A 41 -13.16 -2.64 -0.68
C ARG A 41 -12.41 -2.46 0.64
N TRP A 42 -11.09 -2.33 0.59
CA TRP A 42 -10.29 -2.20 1.80
C TRP A 42 -9.31 -1.03 1.76
N PHE A 43 -8.90 -0.59 0.58
CA PHE A 43 -7.88 0.45 0.42
C PHE A 43 -8.50 1.70 -0.19
N GLY A 44 -8.88 2.63 0.67
CA GLY A 44 -9.52 3.86 0.25
C GLY A 44 -10.96 3.65 -0.18
N ARG A 45 -11.44 4.50 -1.06
CA ARG A 45 -12.84 4.56 -1.47
C ARG A 45 -13.07 3.93 -2.84
N SER A 46 -12.14 4.16 -3.76
CA SER A 46 -12.22 3.60 -5.10
C SER A 46 -10.83 3.43 -5.68
N ALA A 47 -10.73 2.55 -6.66
CA ALA A 47 -9.48 2.30 -7.35
C ALA A 47 -9.75 2.06 -8.83
N VAL A 48 -8.87 2.57 -9.69
CA VAL A 48 -8.87 2.32 -11.12
C VAL A 48 -7.48 1.79 -11.48
N LEU A 49 -7.43 0.55 -11.95
CA LEU A 49 -6.21 -0.11 -12.42
C LEU A 49 -6.57 -0.89 -13.68
N ASP A 50 -6.13 -0.42 -14.84
CA ASP A 50 -6.48 -1.08 -16.09
C ASP A 50 -5.73 -2.40 -16.26
N THR A 51 -4.45 -2.41 -15.93
CA THR A 51 -3.62 -3.60 -15.97
C THR A 51 -2.67 -3.61 -14.77
N VAL A 52 -2.19 -4.80 -14.41
CA VAL A 52 -1.26 -4.96 -13.28
C VAL A 52 0.08 -5.39 -13.83
N THR A 53 0.75 -4.46 -14.49
CA THR A 53 2.07 -4.64 -15.09
C THR A 53 2.93 -3.42 -14.81
N VAL A 54 4.25 -3.61 -14.84
CA VAL A 54 5.20 -2.51 -14.63
C VAL A 54 4.93 -1.39 -15.64
N GLY A 55 4.88 -0.16 -15.14
CA GLY A 55 4.60 1.02 -15.95
C GLY A 55 3.13 1.39 -16.06
N SER A 56 2.22 0.50 -15.65
CA SER A 56 0.79 0.81 -15.67
C SER A 56 0.47 1.89 -14.65
N VAL A 57 -0.43 2.82 -15.02
CA VAL A 57 -0.86 3.92 -14.17
C VAL A 57 -2.32 3.71 -13.80
N GLY A 58 -2.65 3.97 -12.55
CA GLY A 58 -4.02 3.93 -12.06
C GLY A 58 -4.28 5.10 -11.13
N ILE A 59 -5.44 5.09 -10.48
CA ILE A 59 -5.84 6.13 -9.53
C ILE A 59 -6.47 5.46 -8.32
N PHE A 60 -6.01 5.82 -7.13
CA PHE A 60 -6.66 5.45 -5.87
C PHE A 60 -7.30 6.70 -5.27
N SER A 61 -8.54 6.59 -4.81
CA SER A 61 -9.29 7.71 -4.24
C SER A 61 -9.57 7.44 -2.77
N PHE A 62 -9.38 8.45 -1.93
CA PHE A 62 -9.60 8.38 -0.49
C PHE A 62 -10.55 9.50 -0.06
N ASP A 63 -11.52 9.17 0.78
CA ASP A 63 -12.46 10.17 1.32
C ASP A 63 -11.72 11.26 2.08
N GLY A 64 -11.95 12.51 1.70
CA GLY A 64 -11.34 13.67 2.35
C GLY A 64 -9.90 13.95 1.95
N HIS A 65 -9.30 13.08 1.14
CA HIS A 65 -7.89 13.22 0.73
C HIS A 65 -7.70 13.38 -0.77
N GLY A 66 -8.72 13.07 -1.59
CA GLY A 66 -8.69 13.22 -3.03
C GLY A 66 -8.18 12.00 -3.78
N ASP A 67 -7.73 12.23 -5.00
CA ASP A 67 -7.31 11.19 -5.92
C ASP A 67 -5.78 11.16 -6.00
N PHE A 68 -5.22 9.95 -5.94
CA PHE A 68 -3.77 9.73 -6.00
C PHE A 68 -3.43 8.90 -7.23
N PRO A 69 -2.76 9.49 -8.24
CA PRO A 69 -2.21 8.69 -9.33
C PRO A 69 -1.18 7.72 -8.77
N VAL A 70 -1.18 6.50 -9.30
CA VAL A 70 -0.22 5.47 -8.92
C VAL A 70 0.39 4.87 -10.18
N ARG A 71 1.65 4.46 -10.09
CA ARG A 71 2.32 3.75 -11.17
C ARG A 71 2.99 2.50 -10.61
N ILE A 72 2.76 1.37 -11.27
CA ILE A 72 3.37 0.12 -10.85
C ILE A 72 4.85 0.13 -11.24
N GLU A 73 5.72 -0.01 -10.24
CA GLU A 73 7.18 0.02 -10.39
C GLU A 73 7.77 -1.38 -10.45
N GLU A 74 7.13 -2.34 -9.78
CA GLU A 74 7.58 -3.74 -9.74
C GLU A 74 6.36 -4.64 -9.66
N CYS A 75 6.39 -5.79 -10.35
CA CYS A 75 5.31 -6.76 -10.26
C CYS A 75 5.85 -8.17 -10.51
N ASP A 76 5.79 -9.01 -9.48
CA ASP A 76 6.22 -10.41 -9.51
C ASP A 76 5.14 -11.25 -8.84
N PRO A 77 4.07 -11.63 -9.59
CA PRO A 77 2.95 -12.38 -9.02
C PRO A 77 3.37 -13.78 -8.53
N PRO A 78 2.81 -14.25 -7.44
CA PRO A 78 1.91 -13.60 -6.51
C PRO A 78 2.61 -13.07 -5.27
N ARG A 79 3.87 -12.67 -5.38
CA ARG A 79 4.74 -12.39 -4.24
C ARG A 79 5.00 -10.91 -4.00
N THR A 80 5.18 -10.12 -5.06
CA THR A 80 5.65 -8.75 -4.90
C THR A 80 4.96 -7.81 -5.88
N ILE A 81 4.52 -6.67 -5.37
CA ILE A 81 4.09 -5.54 -6.19
C ILE A 81 4.51 -4.25 -5.50
N ALA A 82 5.10 -3.33 -6.25
CA ALA A 82 5.49 -2.03 -5.75
C ALA A 82 4.84 -0.96 -6.60
N SER A 83 4.35 0.09 -5.95
CA SER A 83 3.65 1.18 -6.61
C SER A 83 4.17 2.52 -6.09
N ARG A 84 4.31 3.47 -7.00
CA ARG A 84 4.70 4.84 -6.69
C ARG A 84 3.46 5.73 -6.67
N TRP A 85 3.34 6.59 -5.66
CA TRP A 85 2.33 7.61 -5.62
C TRP A 85 2.89 8.91 -5.04
N GLY A 86 2.24 10.04 -5.37
CA GLY A 86 2.64 11.35 -4.87
C GLY A 86 2.09 11.65 -3.49
N ASP A 87 2.37 12.86 -3.02
CA ASP A 87 1.92 13.34 -1.72
C ASP A 87 0.49 13.92 -1.73
N GLY A 88 -0.19 13.83 -2.87
CA GLY A 88 -1.55 14.36 -3.00
C GLY A 88 -1.62 15.86 -3.31
N ASP A 89 -0.50 16.51 -3.58
CA ASP A 89 -0.50 17.93 -3.95
C ASP A 89 -1.20 18.14 -5.30
N PRO A 90 -2.37 18.81 -5.33
CA PRO A 90 -3.08 19.01 -6.59
C PRO A 90 -2.38 19.98 -7.55
N HIS A 91 -1.37 20.70 -7.07
CA HIS A 91 -0.59 21.64 -7.87
C HIS A 91 0.74 21.07 -8.35
N ALA A 92 1.02 19.80 -8.04
CA ALA A 92 2.25 19.17 -8.49
C ALA A 92 2.29 19.09 -10.02
N VAL A 93 3.40 19.50 -10.61
CA VAL A 93 3.60 19.41 -12.06
C VAL A 93 3.68 17.94 -12.50
N ASP A 94 4.39 17.14 -11.72
CA ASP A 94 4.45 15.69 -11.90
C ASP A 94 4.20 15.03 -10.56
N PRO A 95 2.99 14.51 -10.32
CA PRO A 95 2.68 13.88 -9.04
C PRO A 95 3.46 12.59 -8.78
N LEU A 96 4.10 12.03 -9.79
CA LEU A 96 4.91 10.81 -9.66
C LEU A 96 6.41 11.10 -9.79
N ASP A 97 6.83 12.35 -9.65
CA ASP A 97 8.23 12.72 -9.63
C ASP A 97 8.97 11.93 -8.54
N PRO A 98 10.02 11.16 -8.89
CA PRO A 98 10.75 10.35 -7.92
C PRO A 98 11.30 11.12 -6.72
N ASP A 99 11.58 12.41 -6.90
CA ASP A 99 12.11 13.26 -5.81
C ASP A 99 11.01 13.77 -4.87
N ARG A 100 9.74 13.58 -5.22
CA ARG A 100 8.61 14.11 -4.48
C ARG A 100 7.48 13.10 -4.30
N SER A 101 7.80 11.82 -4.38
CA SER A 101 6.83 10.74 -4.22
C SER A 101 7.43 9.61 -3.43
N THR A 102 6.58 8.70 -2.98
CA THR A 102 7.02 7.51 -2.26
C THR A 102 6.66 6.26 -3.05
N VAL A 103 7.35 5.16 -2.74
CA VAL A 103 7.02 3.85 -3.28
C VAL A 103 6.60 2.95 -2.12
N PHE A 104 5.43 2.32 -2.21
CA PHE A 104 5.04 1.29 -1.27
C PHE A 104 5.15 -0.07 -1.95
N ARG A 105 5.79 -0.99 -1.24
CA ARG A 105 6.06 -2.32 -1.75
C ARG A 105 5.38 -3.35 -0.86
N PHE A 106 4.57 -4.20 -1.47
CA PHE A 106 3.92 -5.32 -0.81
C PHE A 106 4.69 -6.60 -1.12
N VAL A 107 5.02 -7.36 -0.08
CA VAL A 107 5.71 -8.65 -0.22
C VAL A 107 4.89 -9.71 0.52
N LEU A 108 4.56 -10.78 -0.19
CA LEU A 108 3.74 -11.88 0.31
C LEU A 108 4.57 -13.15 0.42
N ASP A 109 4.45 -13.84 1.55
CA ASP A 109 5.07 -15.14 1.77
C ASP A 109 4.06 -16.11 2.37
N VAL A 110 4.09 -17.36 1.91
CA VAL A 110 3.25 -18.41 2.49
C VAL A 110 3.81 -18.79 3.86
N VAL A 111 2.93 -18.79 4.86
CA VAL A 111 3.28 -19.23 6.22
C VAL A 111 2.23 -20.23 6.71
N ASP A 112 2.48 -20.84 7.87
CA ASP A 112 1.49 -21.74 8.46
C ASP A 112 0.21 -20.97 8.77
N GLY A 113 -0.90 -21.47 8.26
CA GLY A 113 -2.21 -20.89 8.50
C GLY A 113 -2.58 -19.71 7.62
N GLY A 114 -1.75 -19.35 6.64
CA GLY A 114 -2.11 -18.24 5.74
C GLY A 114 -0.96 -17.61 5.01
N THR A 115 -0.96 -16.28 5.00
CA THR A 115 0.02 -15.47 4.26
C THR A 115 0.62 -14.42 5.17
N GLN A 116 1.94 -14.28 5.15
CA GLN A 116 2.61 -13.13 5.73
C GLN A 116 2.61 -12.01 4.70
N PHE A 117 2.14 -10.86 5.09
CA PHE A 117 2.04 -9.68 4.24
C PHE A 117 2.89 -8.57 4.85
N ARG A 118 3.78 -8.01 4.06
CA ARG A 118 4.63 -6.89 4.50
C ARG A 118 4.47 -5.72 3.56
N VAL A 119 4.29 -4.52 4.13
CA VAL A 119 4.41 -3.28 3.38
C VAL A 119 5.67 -2.55 3.83
N VAL A 120 6.41 -2.01 2.87
CA VAL A 120 7.50 -1.06 3.12
C VAL A 120 7.29 0.12 2.19
N GLU A 121 7.06 1.29 2.77
CA GLU A 121 6.99 2.53 2.00
C GLU A 121 8.26 3.33 2.21
N SER A 122 8.87 3.78 1.12
CA SER A 122 10.16 4.48 1.13
C SER A 122 10.09 5.73 0.26
N GLY A 123 11.13 6.57 0.35
CA GLY A 123 11.20 7.80 -0.43
C GLY A 123 10.74 9.04 0.30
N PHE A 124 10.42 8.93 1.59
CA PHE A 124 9.93 10.08 2.37
C PHE A 124 10.94 11.22 2.47
N GLY A 125 12.23 10.92 2.35
CA GLY A 125 13.27 11.94 2.44
C GLY A 125 13.18 13.05 1.39
N GLY A 126 12.52 12.79 0.26
CA GLY A 126 12.32 13.78 -0.80
C GLY A 126 11.10 14.67 -0.59
N LEU A 127 10.28 14.40 0.41
CA LEU A 127 9.06 15.17 0.67
C LEU A 127 9.40 16.44 1.49
N SER A 128 8.47 17.40 1.48
CA SER A 128 8.68 18.68 2.16
C SER A 128 8.75 18.56 3.67
N ASP A 129 8.01 17.60 4.25
CA ASP A 129 8.03 17.30 5.68
C ASP A 129 8.04 15.81 5.89
N PRO A 130 9.22 15.16 5.81
CA PRO A 130 9.30 13.71 5.91
C PRO A 130 8.72 13.14 7.20
N ALA A 131 8.98 13.78 8.33
CA ALA A 131 8.52 13.27 9.62
C ALA A 131 6.99 13.27 9.72
N ALA A 132 6.35 14.35 9.29
CA ALA A 132 4.89 14.43 9.31
C ALA A 132 4.26 13.44 8.33
N SER A 133 4.85 13.30 7.14
CA SER A 133 4.37 12.36 6.13
C SER A 133 4.49 10.92 6.60
N MET A 134 5.62 10.55 7.19
CA MET A 134 5.82 9.19 7.73
C MET A 134 4.81 8.88 8.84
N GLU A 135 4.55 9.82 9.74
CA GLU A 135 3.58 9.59 10.81
C GLU A 135 2.16 9.47 10.26
N SER A 136 1.80 10.26 9.27
CA SER A 136 0.48 10.18 8.61
C SER A 136 0.32 8.82 7.92
N HIS A 137 1.33 8.38 7.18
CA HIS A 137 1.27 7.10 6.46
C HIS A 137 1.34 5.91 7.41
N ARG A 138 2.06 6.04 8.52
CA ARG A 138 2.08 5.02 9.57
C ARG A 138 0.66 4.74 10.07
N GLY A 139 -0.08 5.78 10.40
CA GLY A 139 -1.49 5.66 10.82
C GLY A 139 -2.37 5.11 9.69
N GLY A 140 -2.11 5.55 8.46
CA GLY A 140 -2.84 5.08 7.28
C GLY A 140 -2.63 3.58 7.05
N TRP A 141 -1.40 3.09 7.13
CA TRP A 141 -1.14 1.66 6.96
C TRP A 141 -1.74 0.83 8.09
N ASP A 142 -1.77 1.34 9.32
CA ASP A 142 -2.47 0.66 10.41
C ASP A 142 -3.95 0.48 10.08
N ALA A 143 -4.62 1.55 9.68
CA ALA A 143 -6.04 1.52 9.37
C ALA A 143 -6.34 0.66 8.14
N GLU A 144 -5.60 0.87 7.06
CA GLU A 144 -5.87 0.19 5.79
C GLU A 144 -5.58 -1.31 5.86
N LEU A 145 -4.48 -1.71 6.50
CA LEU A 145 -4.15 -3.13 6.62
C LEU A 145 -5.07 -3.84 7.60
N ASP A 146 -5.55 -3.16 8.65
CA ASP A 146 -6.59 -3.74 9.51
C ASP A 146 -7.88 -3.97 8.71
N GLU A 147 -8.22 -3.08 7.79
CA GLU A 147 -9.35 -3.27 6.87
C GLU A 147 -9.12 -4.47 5.94
N LEU A 148 -7.89 -4.62 5.42
CA LEU A 148 -7.55 -5.78 4.58
C LEU A 148 -7.74 -7.08 5.33
N VAL A 149 -7.25 -7.16 6.57
CA VAL A 149 -7.42 -8.35 7.41
C VAL A 149 -8.91 -8.64 7.63
N ALA A 150 -9.69 -7.62 7.97
CA ALA A 150 -11.13 -7.78 8.19
C ALA A 150 -11.84 -8.23 6.91
N TYR A 151 -11.47 -7.66 5.77
CA TYR A 151 -12.04 -8.02 4.48
C TYR A 151 -11.79 -9.49 4.13
N LEU A 152 -10.57 -9.97 4.34
CA LEU A 152 -10.19 -11.33 3.97
C LEU A 152 -10.60 -12.38 5.03
N ASN A 153 -10.53 -12.04 6.31
CA ASN A 153 -10.88 -12.97 7.38
C ASN A 153 -12.38 -13.07 7.62
N GLY A 154 -13.08 -11.93 7.51
CA GLY A 154 -14.52 -11.88 7.69
C GLY A 154 -15.28 -12.04 6.40
N GLY A 155 -14.58 -12.07 5.30
CA GLY A 155 -15.16 -11.91 3.98
C GLY A 155 -15.67 -13.17 3.38
N SER A 156 -16.03 -13.90 4.10
CA SER A 156 -16.79 -14.89 3.42
C SER A 156 -17.47 -14.37 2.16
#